data_e5e7c21edc5662720137fc409a07ea9f
#
_entry.id   e5e7c21edc5662720137fc409a07ea9f
#
_cell.length_a   1.000
_cell.length_b   1.000
_cell.length_c   1.000
_cell.angle_alpha   90.00
_cell.angle_beta   90.00
_cell.angle_gamma   90.00
#
_symmetry.space_group_name_H-M   'P 1'
#
loop_
_entity.id
_entity.type
_entity.pdbx_description
1 polymer ?
#
loop_
_entity_poly.entity_id
_entity_poly.type
_entity_poly.pdbx_seq_one_letter_code
_entity_poly.pdbx_strand_id
1 'polypeptide(L)'
;MTATGNEARSTSRDSTPQGATPDTPRLDGDPTQGVTPTRGRPAHGTPSARTRWLATAAAAGFGLVVAFQVALAAGAPLAAAAWSGAHTGRLPEDLRVASSVSAVVWLLAALVVLARGGMGVRLPATVGRVGVRVLVAVLALGAVMNVASSSPWERYGWAPFIVVLLVLCVLLARRGPQDVARD
;
A
#
# COMPACT_ATOMS: atom_id res chain seq x y z
N MET A 1 -61.57 -27.22 -24.57
CA MET A 1 -61.73 -28.68 -24.64
C MET A 1 -61.05 -29.23 -23.44
N THR A 2 -61.91 -29.52 -22.51
CA THR A 2 -62.22 -30.79 -21.84
C THR A 2 -61.12 -31.22 -20.90
N ALA A 3 -61.32 -31.02 -19.64
CA ALA A 3 -62.19 -31.77 -18.68
C ALA A 3 -61.40 -32.90 -18.04
N THR A 4 -61.48 -32.92 -16.80
CA THR A 4 -62.11 -33.75 -15.75
C THR A 4 -61.06 -34.66 -15.14
N GLY A 5 -60.97 -34.80 -13.89
CA GLY A 5 -61.87 -34.96 -12.78
C GLY A 5 -61.35 -36.04 -11.91
N ASN A 6 -61.60 -35.89 -10.71
CA ASN A 6 -62.29 -36.76 -9.79
C ASN A 6 -61.41 -37.40 -8.71
N GLU A 7 -61.71 -36.93 -7.48
CA GLU A 7 -62.46 -37.57 -6.41
C GLU A 7 -61.71 -38.74 -5.72
N ALA A 8 -61.41 -38.55 -4.50
CA ALA A 8 -62.14 -38.69 -3.26
C ALA A 8 -62.04 -40.10 -2.62
N ARG A 9 -61.69 -40.13 -1.38
CA ARG A 9 -62.32 -40.85 -0.27
C ARG A 9 -61.28 -41.18 0.82
N SER A 10 -61.35 -40.51 1.96
CA SER A 10 -62.19 -40.83 3.14
C SER A 10 -61.97 -42.22 3.72
N THR A 11 -61.50 -42.27 4.94
CA THR A 11 -62.09 -42.83 6.13
C THR A 11 -61.08 -42.79 7.28
N SER A 12 -61.33 -42.02 8.24
CA SER A 12 -61.74 -42.23 9.59
C SER A 12 -61.32 -43.52 10.29
N ARG A 13 -60.87 -43.34 11.47
CA ARG A 13 -60.96 -44.04 12.74
C ARG A 13 -59.62 -44.21 13.40
N ASP A 14 -59.46 -44.09 14.61
CA ASP A 14 -60.24 -43.90 15.85
C ASP A 14 -59.23 -43.99 16.98
N SER A 15 -59.32 -43.05 17.91
CA SER A 15 -59.16 -43.24 19.34
C SER A 15 -58.01 -44.05 19.93
N THR A 16 -57.13 -43.46 20.71
CA THR A 16 -57.28 -43.53 22.19
C THR A 16 -56.11 -42.80 22.85
N PRO A 17 -56.34 -42.05 23.93
CA PRO A 17 -55.29 -41.37 24.65
C PRO A 17 -54.72 -42.27 25.73
N GLN A 18 -53.44 -42.47 25.81
CA GLN A 18 -52.84 -43.09 26.98
C GLN A 18 -51.48 -42.51 27.30
N GLY A 19 -51.38 -41.99 28.49
CA GLY A 19 -50.13 -41.95 29.26
C GLY A 19 -49.32 -40.66 29.19
N ALA A 20 -49.78 -39.66 29.94
CA ALA A 20 -48.92 -38.59 30.39
C ALA A 20 -47.88 -39.17 31.37
N THR A 21 -46.66 -39.28 30.94
CA THR A 21 -45.50 -39.39 31.82
C THR A 21 -44.86 -37.97 31.95
N PRO A 22 -44.55 -37.55 33.19
CA PRO A 22 -44.01 -36.25 33.44
C PRO A 22 -42.60 -36.14 32.75
N ASP A 23 -42.50 -35.17 31.89
CA ASP A 23 -41.23 -34.76 31.25
C ASP A 23 -40.24 -34.33 32.33
N THR A 24 -39.28 -35.20 32.61
CA THR A 24 -38.06 -34.80 33.31
C THR A 24 -37.25 -33.93 32.36
N PRO A 25 -36.82 -32.73 32.76
CA PRO A 25 -35.93 -31.93 31.97
C PRO A 25 -34.61 -32.66 31.80
N ARG A 26 -34.37 -33.16 30.59
CA ARG A 26 -33.09 -33.75 30.20
C ARG A 26 -32.08 -32.64 30.10
N LEU A 27 -31.27 -32.48 31.15
CA LEU A 27 -30.09 -31.60 31.18
C LEU A 27 -28.90 -32.29 30.50
N ASP A 28 -29.12 -32.82 29.33
CA ASP A 28 -28.05 -33.32 28.48
C ASP A 28 -27.60 -32.19 27.53
N GLY A 29 -27.07 -31.13 28.12
CA GLY A 29 -26.23 -30.17 27.40
C GLY A 29 -24.94 -30.87 27.06
N ASP A 30 -24.81 -31.37 25.83
CA ASP A 30 -23.57 -31.86 25.27
C ASP A 30 -22.49 -30.75 25.32
N PRO A 31 -21.48 -30.84 26.21
CA PRO A 31 -20.43 -29.83 26.29
C PRO A 31 -19.49 -29.84 25.07
N THR A 32 -19.79 -30.66 24.06
CA THR A 32 -19.00 -30.77 22.82
C THR A 32 -19.64 -30.08 21.63
N GLN A 33 -20.66 -29.22 21.82
CA GLN A 33 -21.00 -28.30 20.75
C GLN A 33 -19.82 -27.38 20.52
N GLY A 34 -18.96 -27.87 19.60
CA GLY A 34 -17.77 -27.20 19.19
C GLY A 34 -18.07 -25.75 18.86
N VAL A 35 -17.53 -24.87 19.68
CA VAL A 35 -17.32 -23.46 19.33
C VAL A 35 -16.56 -23.48 18.02
N THR A 36 -17.30 -23.38 16.92
CA THR A 36 -16.70 -23.15 15.61
C THR A 36 -15.84 -21.90 15.79
N PRO A 37 -14.50 -22.00 15.69
CA PRO A 37 -13.69 -20.81 15.81
C PRO A 37 -14.14 -19.88 14.70
N THR A 38 -14.81 -18.81 15.07
CA THR A 38 -15.14 -17.70 14.18
C THR A 38 -13.82 -17.37 13.53
N ARG A 39 -13.67 -17.73 12.25
CA ARG A 39 -12.46 -17.47 11.46
C ARG A 39 -12.25 -15.98 11.50
N GLY A 40 -11.47 -15.53 12.49
CA GLY A 40 -11.18 -14.13 12.76
C GLY A 40 -10.79 -13.48 11.45
N ARG A 41 -11.55 -12.45 11.08
CA ARG A 41 -11.21 -11.55 9.98
C ARG A 41 -9.73 -11.23 10.16
N PRO A 42 -8.87 -11.43 9.15
CA PRO A 42 -7.47 -11.10 9.30
C PRO A 42 -7.40 -9.65 9.76
N ALA A 43 -6.95 -9.45 10.99
CA ALA A 43 -6.66 -8.12 11.50
C ALA A 43 -5.67 -7.52 10.52
N HIS A 44 -6.05 -6.43 9.86
CA HIS A 44 -5.12 -5.65 9.06
C HIS A 44 -4.10 -5.09 10.03
N GLY A 45 -3.04 -5.87 10.26
CA GLY A 45 -2.00 -5.53 11.21
C GLY A 45 -1.42 -4.17 10.86
N THR A 46 -1.27 -3.31 11.86
CA THR A 46 -0.61 -2.02 11.72
C THR A 46 0.84 -2.23 11.30
N PRO A 47 1.37 -1.47 10.32
CA PRO A 47 2.76 -1.58 9.92
C PRO A 47 3.70 -1.39 11.12
N SER A 48 4.76 -2.20 11.21
CA SER A 48 5.74 -2.12 12.30
C SER A 48 6.36 -0.71 12.40
N ALA A 49 6.80 -0.32 13.58
CA ALA A 49 7.47 0.96 13.80
C ALA A 49 8.64 1.17 12.84
N ARG A 50 9.40 0.11 12.55
CA ARG A 50 10.52 0.13 11.61
C ARG A 50 10.07 0.39 10.16
N THR A 51 8.94 -0.20 9.73
CA THR A 51 8.37 0.07 8.39
C THR A 51 7.93 1.52 8.27
N ARG A 52 7.28 2.05 9.31
CA ARG A 52 6.87 3.46 9.36
C ARG A 52 8.07 4.40 9.29
N TRP A 53 9.13 4.12 10.07
CA TRP A 53 10.36 4.91 10.04
C TRP A 53 11.01 4.94 8.65
N LEU A 54 11.17 3.77 8.01
CA LEU A 54 11.71 3.69 6.64
C LEU A 54 10.89 4.51 5.65
N ALA A 55 9.57 4.41 5.73
CA ALA A 55 8.68 5.16 4.85
C ALA A 55 8.75 6.67 5.11
N THR A 56 8.84 7.11 6.38
CA THR A 56 9.01 8.52 6.75
C THR A 56 10.35 9.06 6.24
N ALA A 57 11.44 8.32 6.44
CA ALA A 57 12.76 8.72 5.97
C ALA A 57 12.80 8.84 4.44
N ALA A 58 12.23 7.86 3.72
CA ALA A 58 12.14 7.92 2.27
C ALA A 58 11.26 9.08 1.80
N ALA A 59 10.10 9.32 2.43
CA ALA A 59 9.22 10.43 2.09
C ALA A 59 9.88 11.79 2.35
N ALA A 60 10.63 11.94 3.44
CA ALA A 60 11.40 13.15 3.72
C ALA A 60 12.46 13.40 2.62
N GLY A 61 13.16 12.36 2.18
CA GLY A 61 14.11 12.45 1.08
C GLY A 61 13.43 12.85 -0.24
N PHE A 62 12.30 12.24 -0.60
CA PHE A 62 11.53 12.67 -1.77
C PHE A 62 11.01 14.09 -1.62
N GLY A 63 10.59 14.51 -0.41
CA GLY A 63 10.20 15.88 -0.12
C GLY A 63 11.32 16.89 -0.38
N LEU A 64 12.56 16.54 -0.07
CA LEU A 64 13.73 17.36 -0.41
C LEU A 64 13.90 17.49 -1.92
N VAL A 65 13.73 16.39 -2.69
CA VAL A 65 13.77 16.46 -4.16
C VAL A 65 12.63 17.33 -4.69
N VAL A 66 11.41 17.20 -4.14
CA VAL A 66 10.27 18.07 -4.51
C VAL A 66 10.61 19.54 -4.28
N ALA A 67 11.12 19.87 -3.09
CA ALA A 67 11.49 21.25 -2.76
C ALA A 67 12.55 21.81 -3.72
N PHE A 68 13.55 20.99 -4.06
CA PHE A 68 14.57 21.36 -5.04
C PHE A 68 13.97 21.60 -6.42
N GLN A 69 13.10 20.71 -6.90
CA GLN A 69 12.45 20.86 -8.21
C GLN A 69 11.51 22.07 -8.26
N VAL A 70 10.79 22.35 -7.17
CA VAL A 70 9.97 23.56 -7.06
C VAL A 70 10.85 24.82 -7.10
N ALA A 71 11.98 24.82 -6.42
CA ALA A 71 12.91 25.94 -6.45
C ALA A 71 13.44 26.19 -7.88
N LEU A 72 13.81 25.14 -8.63
CA LEU A 72 14.22 25.23 -10.02
C LEU A 72 13.09 25.77 -10.90
N ALA A 73 11.89 25.26 -10.76
CA ALA A 73 10.69 25.70 -11.48
C ALA A 73 10.36 27.18 -11.21
N ALA A 74 10.54 27.61 -9.95
CA ALA A 74 10.38 29.00 -9.56
C ALA A 74 11.49 29.93 -10.08
N GLY A 75 12.56 29.37 -10.65
CA GLY A 75 13.66 30.12 -11.23
C GLY A 75 14.78 30.46 -10.24
N ALA A 76 14.95 29.64 -9.19
CA ALA A 76 16.13 29.76 -8.34
C ALA A 76 17.44 29.54 -9.15
N PRO A 77 18.54 30.22 -8.78
CA PRO A 77 19.82 30.14 -9.49
C PRO A 77 20.60 28.87 -9.16
N LEU A 78 19.94 27.71 -9.30
CA LEU A 78 20.45 26.39 -8.93
C LEU A 78 20.72 25.49 -10.15
N ALA A 79 20.73 26.05 -11.36
CA ALA A 79 20.85 25.30 -12.61
C ALA A 79 22.10 24.41 -12.66
N ALA A 80 23.22 24.85 -12.07
CA ALA A 80 24.47 24.08 -12.04
C ALA A 80 24.35 22.76 -11.25
N ALA A 81 23.36 22.63 -10.36
CA ALA A 81 23.12 21.44 -9.55
C ALA A 81 22.11 20.47 -10.20
N ALA A 82 21.65 20.73 -11.42
CA ALA A 82 20.66 19.93 -12.14
C ALA A 82 21.01 19.84 -13.61
N TRP A 83 20.34 18.91 -14.33
CA TRP A 83 20.43 18.79 -15.78
C TRP A 83 21.89 18.70 -16.28
N SER A 84 22.67 17.83 -15.64
CA SER A 84 24.08 17.59 -15.93
C SER A 84 24.99 18.82 -15.78
N GLY A 85 24.50 19.87 -15.08
CA GLY A 85 25.25 21.10 -14.86
C GLY A 85 25.46 21.94 -16.12
N ALA A 86 24.70 21.66 -17.19
CA ALA A 86 24.83 22.33 -18.48
C ALA A 86 24.52 23.84 -18.46
N HIS A 87 23.81 24.27 -17.39
CA HIS A 87 23.37 25.65 -17.23
C HIS A 87 23.91 26.25 -15.93
N THR A 88 24.15 27.56 -15.92
CA THR A 88 24.49 28.33 -14.72
C THR A 88 23.40 29.36 -14.42
N GLY A 89 23.22 29.69 -13.15
CA GLY A 89 22.19 30.63 -12.74
C GLY A 89 20.80 30.05 -12.84
N ARG A 90 19.88 30.69 -13.56
CA ARG A 90 18.48 30.25 -13.74
C ARG A 90 18.37 29.27 -14.90
N LEU A 91 17.48 28.27 -14.75
CA LEU A 91 17.15 27.37 -15.86
C LEU A 91 16.35 28.09 -16.96
N PRO A 92 16.53 27.72 -18.23
CA PRO A 92 15.62 28.04 -19.32
C PRO A 92 14.17 27.64 -19.01
N GLU A 93 13.21 28.27 -19.69
CA GLU A 93 11.79 28.09 -19.38
C GLU A 93 11.31 26.64 -19.58
N ASP A 94 11.73 25.99 -20.64
CA ASP A 94 11.44 24.59 -20.95
C ASP A 94 11.91 23.63 -19.83
N LEU A 95 13.10 23.84 -19.29
CA LEU A 95 13.63 23.05 -18.18
C LEU A 95 12.96 23.38 -16.83
N ARG A 96 12.45 24.61 -16.67
CA ARG A 96 11.61 24.97 -15.51
C ARG A 96 10.26 24.26 -15.55
N VAL A 97 9.64 24.16 -16.73
CA VAL A 97 8.43 23.35 -16.91
C VAL A 97 8.72 21.88 -16.63
N ALA A 98 9.81 21.33 -17.14
CA ALA A 98 10.23 19.96 -16.85
C ALA A 98 10.48 19.73 -15.35
N SER A 99 11.04 20.70 -14.64
CA SER A 99 11.21 20.66 -13.18
C SER A 99 9.85 20.66 -12.44
N SER A 100 8.86 21.41 -12.96
CA SER A 100 7.50 21.38 -12.39
C SER A 100 6.88 19.99 -12.51
N VAL A 101 6.99 19.36 -13.67
CA VAL A 101 6.52 17.97 -13.88
C VAL A 101 7.25 17.00 -12.95
N SER A 102 8.58 17.15 -12.84
CA SER A 102 9.40 16.33 -11.94
C SER A 102 8.99 16.49 -10.49
N ALA A 103 8.64 17.69 -10.03
CA ALA A 103 8.14 17.93 -8.68
C ALA A 103 6.87 17.12 -8.41
N VAL A 104 5.92 17.08 -9.34
CA VAL A 104 4.70 16.26 -9.22
C VAL A 104 5.03 14.77 -9.15
N VAL A 105 5.92 14.28 -10.01
CA VAL A 105 6.33 12.86 -10.03
C VAL A 105 6.94 12.47 -8.68
N TRP A 106 7.85 13.27 -8.14
CA TRP A 106 8.49 12.99 -6.85
C TRP A 106 7.54 13.15 -5.65
N LEU A 107 6.55 14.04 -5.76
CA LEU A 107 5.47 14.12 -4.77
C LEU A 107 4.63 12.84 -4.76
N LEU A 108 4.27 12.31 -5.92
CA LEU A 108 3.58 11.01 -6.03
C LEU A 108 4.44 9.88 -5.46
N ALA A 109 5.76 9.90 -5.69
CA ALA A 109 6.68 8.94 -5.08
C ALA A 109 6.66 9.00 -3.54
N ALA A 110 6.67 10.21 -2.96
CA ALA A 110 6.53 10.42 -1.52
C ALA A 110 5.21 9.83 -0.99
N LEU A 111 4.10 10.07 -1.69
CA LEU A 111 2.78 9.53 -1.31
C LEU A 111 2.74 8.00 -1.37
N VAL A 112 3.39 7.38 -2.37
CA VAL A 112 3.48 5.92 -2.50
C VAL A 112 4.23 5.30 -1.31
N VAL A 113 5.36 5.87 -0.91
CA VAL A 113 6.12 5.33 0.25
C VAL A 113 5.38 5.57 1.57
N LEU A 114 4.68 6.70 1.74
CA LEU A 114 3.83 6.96 2.90
C LEU A 114 2.67 5.97 2.99
N ALA A 115 1.98 5.71 1.87
CA ALA A 115 0.93 4.71 1.80
C ALA A 115 1.45 3.32 2.18
N ARG A 116 2.65 2.95 1.70
CA ARG A 116 3.29 1.68 2.03
C ARG A 116 3.65 1.58 3.51
N GLY A 117 3.97 2.69 4.15
CA GLY A 117 4.18 2.82 5.60
C GLY A 117 2.91 2.88 6.43
N GLY A 118 1.73 2.85 5.81
CA GLY A 118 0.43 2.97 6.50
C GLY A 118 0.17 4.35 7.10
N MET A 119 0.76 5.39 6.52
CA MET A 119 0.68 6.76 7.04
C MET A 119 -0.29 7.62 6.21
N GLY A 120 -1.56 7.66 6.63
CA GLY A 120 -2.56 8.63 6.15
C GLY A 120 -3.01 8.51 4.69
N VAL A 121 -2.21 7.91 3.82
CA VAL A 121 -2.52 7.76 2.39
C VAL A 121 -3.09 6.37 2.13
N ARG A 122 -4.33 6.32 1.65
CA ARG A 122 -5.01 5.06 1.31
C ARG A 122 -4.82 4.77 -0.18
N LEU A 123 -3.95 3.80 -0.49
CA LEU A 123 -3.80 3.25 -1.83
C LEU A 123 -4.09 1.75 -1.81
N PRO A 124 -4.60 1.18 -2.90
CA PRO A 124 -4.70 -0.28 -3.05
C PRO A 124 -3.34 -0.93 -2.79
N ALA A 125 -3.32 -2.03 -2.04
CA ALA A 125 -2.08 -2.71 -1.67
C ALA A 125 -1.20 -3.09 -2.86
N THR A 126 -1.81 -3.37 -4.01
CA THR A 126 -1.12 -3.63 -5.27
C THR A 126 -0.38 -2.39 -5.78
N VAL A 127 -1.05 -1.22 -5.76
CA VAL A 127 -0.45 0.06 -6.19
C VAL A 127 0.75 0.40 -5.31
N GLY A 128 0.64 0.25 -3.99
CA GLY A 128 1.75 0.48 -3.08
C GLY A 128 2.95 -0.47 -3.32
N ARG A 129 2.68 -1.76 -3.57
CA ARG A 129 3.73 -2.75 -3.85
C ARG A 129 4.42 -2.54 -5.19
N VAL A 130 3.64 -2.35 -6.25
CA VAL A 130 4.18 -2.11 -7.60
C VAL A 130 4.88 -0.76 -7.63
N GLY A 131 4.28 0.28 -7.07
CA GLY A 131 4.85 1.62 -7.03
C GLY A 131 6.24 1.66 -6.39
N VAL A 132 6.42 1.02 -5.21
CA VAL A 132 7.75 0.98 -4.57
C VAL A 132 8.78 0.21 -5.43
N ARG A 133 8.39 -0.86 -6.13
CA ARG A 133 9.30 -1.58 -7.05
C ARG A 133 9.70 -0.73 -8.26
N VAL A 134 8.74 0.01 -8.80
CA VAL A 134 9.01 0.98 -9.88
C VAL A 134 9.97 2.06 -9.38
N LEU A 135 9.76 2.59 -8.17
CA LEU A 135 10.68 3.56 -7.57
C LEU A 135 12.10 2.99 -7.40
N VAL A 136 12.24 1.73 -6.99
CA VAL A 136 13.55 1.07 -6.92
C VAL A 136 14.23 1.06 -8.28
N ALA A 137 13.52 0.70 -9.35
CA ALA A 137 14.10 0.69 -10.70
C ALA A 137 14.49 2.10 -11.17
N VAL A 138 13.61 3.09 -10.95
CA VAL A 138 13.87 4.49 -11.33
C VAL A 138 15.04 5.07 -10.53
N LEU A 139 15.12 4.81 -9.22
CA LEU A 139 16.23 5.28 -8.39
C LEU A 139 17.56 4.59 -8.77
N ALA A 140 17.54 3.30 -9.11
CA ALA A 140 18.73 2.59 -9.56
C ALA A 140 19.26 3.20 -10.87
N LEU A 141 18.37 3.44 -11.84
CA LEU A 141 18.74 4.12 -13.08
C LEU A 141 19.25 5.55 -12.80
N GLY A 142 18.53 6.30 -11.95
CA GLY A 142 18.94 7.65 -11.56
C GLY A 142 20.30 7.68 -10.87
N ALA A 143 20.62 6.71 -10.02
CA ALA A 143 21.93 6.60 -9.38
C ALA A 143 23.03 6.41 -10.42
N VAL A 144 22.84 5.50 -11.39
CA VAL A 144 23.80 5.27 -12.47
C VAL A 144 24.01 6.55 -13.31
N MET A 145 22.92 7.22 -13.70
CA MET A 145 22.99 8.44 -14.50
C MET A 145 23.71 9.57 -13.75
N ASN A 146 23.45 9.73 -12.45
CA ASN A 146 24.12 10.75 -11.64
C ASN A 146 25.61 10.44 -11.43
N VAL A 147 25.99 9.17 -11.23
CA VAL A 147 27.41 8.77 -11.15
C VAL A 147 28.12 9.03 -12.47
N ALA A 148 27.46 8.80 -13.60
CA ALA A 148 28.01 9.02 -14.94
C ALA A 148 27.99 10.49 -15.37
N SER A 149 27.31 11.38 -14.62
CA SER A 149 27.19 12.81 -14.96
C SER A 149 28.55 13.51 -14.93
N SER A 150 28.72 14.51 -15.80
CA SER A 150 29.85 15.45 -15.79
C SER A 150 29.76 16.48 -14.66
N SER A 151 28.58 16.72 -14.12
CA SER A 151 28.35 17.64 -13.01
C SER A 151 28.90 17.11 -11.69
N PRO A 152 29.83 17.83 -11.02
CA PRO A 152 30.28 17.45 -9.67
C PRO A 152 29.14 17.37 -8.66
N TRP A 153 28.12 18.23 -8.76
CA TRP A 153 26.95 18.24 -7.90
C TRP A 153 26.09 16.97 -8.05
N GLU A 154 25.92 16.50 -9.28
CA GLU A 154 25.17 15.26 -9.53
C GLU A 154 25.97 14.04 -9.07
N ARG A 155 27.27 14.00 -9.38
CA ARG A 155 28.13 12.86 -9.02
C ARG A 155 28.36 12.73 -7.52
N TYR A 156 28.67 13.81 -6.82
CA TYR A 156 29.08 13.76 -5.40
C TYR A 156 27.98 14.18 -4.43
N GLY A 157 26.97 14.91 -4.88
CA GLY A 157 25.82 15.32 -4.08
C GLY A 157 24.61 14.39 -4.31
N TRP A 158 24.07 14.40 -5.52
CA TRP A 158 22.85 13.66 -5.82
C TRP A 158 23.04 12.15 -5.89
N ALA A 159 24.13 11.63 -6.47
CA ALA A 159 24.32 10.19 -6.58
C ALA A 159 24.30 9.47 -5.23
N PRO A 160 25.10 9.86 -4.20
CA PRO A 160 25.02 9.21 -2.88
C PRO A 160 23.67 9.39 -2.21
N PHE A 161 23.01 10.53 -2.38
CA PHE A 161 21.67 10.77 -1.86
C PHE A 161 20.64 9.83 -2.49
N ILE A 162 20.68 9.65 -3.82
CA ILE A 162 19.79 8.73 -4.54
C ILE A 162 20.06 7.29 -4.11
N VAL A 163 21.31 6.90 -3.86
CA VAL A 163 21.65 5.57 -3.35
C VAL A 163 21.02 5.33 -1.97
N VAL A 164 21.05 6.33 -1.08
CA VAL A 164 20.36 6.22 0.22
C VAL A 164 18.84 6.02 0.03
N LEU A 165 18.19 6.80 -0.84
CA LEU A 165 16.78 6.63 -1.16
C LEU A 165 16.49 5.26 -1.76
N LEU A 166 17.36 4.78 -2.66
CA LEU A 166 17.27 3.44 -3.24
C LEU A 166 17.30 2.37 -2.16
N VAL A 167 18.24 2.43 -1.23
CA VAL A 167 18.34 1.48 -0.12
C VAL A 167 17.07 1.49 0.74
N LEU A 168 16.57 2.68 1.11
CA LEU A 168 15.32 2.81 1.87
C LEU A 168 14.14 2.18 1.12
N CYS A 169 14.00 2.43 -0.18
CA CYS A 169 12.94 1.85 -1.01
C CYS A 169 13.09 0.33 -1.18
N VAL A 170 14.31 -0.19 -1.33
CA VAL A 170 14.57 -1.65 -1.38
C VAL A 170 14.18 -2.31 -0.05
N LEU A 171 14.56 -1.73 1.08
CA LEU A 171 14.19 -2.25 2.40
C LEU A 171 12.66 -2.21 2.58
N LEU A 172 12.00 -1.16 2.11
CA LEU A 172 10.55 -1.04 2.15
C LEU A 172 9.85 -2.03 1.21
N ALA A 173 10.42 -2.29 0.02
CA ALA A 173 9.90 -3.24 -0.96
C ALA A 173 9.98 -4.70 -0.46
N ARG A 174 11.06 -5.04 0.27
CA ARG A 174 11.29 -6.38 0.82
C ARG A 174 10.36 -6.72 1.99
N ARG A 175 9.75 -5.73 2.65
CA ARG A 175 8.81 -5.94 3.75
C ARG A 175 7.45 -6.30 3.20
N GLY A 176 7.09 -7.59 3.33
CA GLY A 176 5.80 -8.14 2.94
C GLY A 176 4.72 -7.92 4.02
N PRO A 177 3.47 -8.30 3.75
CA PRO A 177 2.40 -8.32 4.75
C PRO A 177 2.66 -9.29 5.92
N GLN A 178 3.70 -10.12 5.84
CA GLN A 178 4.01 -11.18 6.80
C GLN A 178 4.83 -10.70 8.01
N ASP A 179 5.40 -9.49 7.96
CA ASP A 179 6.16 -8.94 9.10
C ASP A 179 5.25 -8.46 10.24
N VAL A 180 3.94 -8.47 10.01
CA VAL A 180 2.91 -8.07 11.00
C VAL A 180 2.60 -9.18 12.01
N ALA A 181 2.99 -10.43 11.73
CA ALA A 181 2.64 -11.61 12.54
C ALA A 181 3.78 -12.07 13.47
N ARG A 182 4.92 -11.38 13.50
CA ARG A 182 6.11 -11.80 14.26
C ARG A 182 6.54 -10.85 15.39
N ASP A 183 5.87 -9.72 15.57
CA ASP A 183 6.00 -8.82 16.69
C ASP A 183 4.75 -8.92 17.60
#